data_9f1a72322e407d99435f66fb7f0ee03a
#
_entry.id   9f1a72322e407d99435f66fb7f0ee03a
#
_cell.length_a   1.000
_cell.length_b   1.000
_cell.length_c   1.000
_cell.angle_alpha   90.00
_cell.angle_beta   90.00
_cell.angle_gamma   90.00
#
_symmetry.space_group_name_H-M   'P 1'
#
loop_
_entity.id
_entity.type
_entity.pdbx_description
1 polymer ?
#
loop_
_entity_poly.entity_id
_entity_poly.type
_entity_poly.pdbx_seq_one_letter_code
_entity_poly.pdbx_strand_id
1 'polypeptide(L)'
;MKPIGQTIGTLRRGKGLTQAELAELLAVSAQSVSKWECGTSTPDVALLPVIARTFGITMDELFGYRLDALGERERFIRFMADNGVLRFGSFPLRSGRVSPYFIDTGRYRSGGQAARLGEFYAACMREHNVEATLLAGGTRREFPLVVATAMTLYRKYGFDPAYTLGGEVGRQAEAGDEVVLIKDTLTSGQSLRAALDEWRAAGMGQVSHVIVSVDRMERDERAACTARKAIERAYGVRIHAVVTAEDIIRALDNGVIAGAEYLDAMRQYQAQYGGI
;
A
#
# COMPACT_ATOMS: atom_id res chain seq x y z
N MET A 1 -17.32 -6.64 8.20
CA MET A 1 -17.74 -7.40 7.00
C MET A 1 -19.26 -7.47 6.98
N LYS A 2 -19.93 -7.00 5.93
CA LYS A 2 -21.39 -7.15 5.83
C LYS A 2 -21.70 -8.64 5.65
N PRO A 3 -22.71 -9.19 6.37
CA PRO A 3 -23.14 -10.56 6.14
C PRO A 3 -23.57 -10.77 4.67
N ILE A 4 -23.21 -11.90 4.07
CA ILE A 4 -23.47 -12.20 2.66
C ILE A 4 -24.96 -12.04 2.28
N GLY A 5 -25.86 -12.38 3.18
CA GLY A 5 -27.31 -12.21 2.98
C GLY A 5 -27.73 -10.75 2.79
N GLN A 6 -27.10 -9.81 3.51
CA GLN A 6 -27.36 -8.38 3.32
C GLN A 6 -26.84 -7.88 1.95
N THR A 7 -25.73 -8.42 1.47
CA THR A 7 -25.20 -8.12 0.14
C THR A 7 -26.19 -8.62 -0.93
N ILE A 8 -26.66 -9.86 -0.82
CA ILE A 8 -27.66 -10.45 -1.72
C ILE A 8 -28.93 -9.59 -1.76
N GLY A 9 -29.46 -9.20 -0.58
CA GLY A 9 -30.65 -8.37 -0.49
C GLY A 9 -30.47 -6.98 -1.12
N THR A 10 -29.27 -6.40 -0.98
CA THR A 10 -28.94 -5.10 -1.61
C THR A 10 -28.87 -5.22 -3.14
N LEU A 11 -28.20 -6.27 -3.64
CA LEU A 11 -28.07 -6.53 -5.09
C LEU A 11 -29.44 -6.83 -5.73
N ARG A 12 -30.27 -7.64 -5.08
CA ARG A 12 -31.63 -7.96 -5.54
C ARG A 12 -32.47 -6.69 -5.68
N ARG A 13 -32.53 -5.88 -4.64
CA ARG A 13 -33.29 -4.60 -4.66
C ARG A 13 -32.73 -3.64 -5.72
N GLY A 14 -31.40 -3.60 -5.88
CA GLY A 14 -30.75 -2.78 -6.92
C GLY A 14 -31.12 -3.17 -8.35
N LYS A 15 -31.48 -4.46 -8.57
CA LYS A 15 -32.03 -4.96 -9.85
C LYS A 15 -33.57 -4.92 -9.93
N GLY A 16 -34.26 -4.41 -8.91
CA GLY A 16 -35.72 -4.34 -8.88
C GLY A 16 -36.42 -5.71 -8.72
N LEU A 17 -35.69 -6.77 -8.34
CA LEU A 17 -36.22 -8.11 -8.21
C LEU A 17 -36.94 -8.33 -6.87
N THR A 18 -38.03 -9.10 -6.88
CA THR A 18 -38.64 -9.66 -5.67
C THR A 18 -37.82 -10.86 -5.16
N GLN A 19 -38.07 -11.29 -3.92
CA GLN A 19 -37.43 -12.51 -3.40
C GLN A 19 -37.85 -13.77 -4.18
N ALA A 20 -39.08 -13.80 -4.70
CA ALA A 20 -39.59 -14.91 -5.51
C ALA A 20 -38.88 -14.97 -6.88
N GLU A 21 -38.72 -13.84 -7.56
CA GLU A 21 -38.02 -13.79 -8.85
C GLU A 21 -36.55 -14.17 -8.72
N LEU A 22 -35.87 -13.71 -7.66
CA LEU A 22 -34.50 -14.15 -7.40
C LEU A 22 -34.41 -15.65 -7.10
N ALA A 23 -35.37 -16.17 -6.35
CA ALA A 23 -35.44 -17.60 -6.03
C ALA A 23 -35.63 -18.47 -7.30
N GLU A 24 -36.46 -18.03 -8.23
CA GLU A 24 -36.63 -18.67 -9.53
C GLU A 24 -35.32 -18.67 -10.35
N LEU A 25 -34.65 -17.55 -10.45
CA LEU A 25 -33.36 -17.43 -11.14
C LEU A 25 -32.25 -18.32 -10.56
N LEU A 26 -32.31 -18.60 -9.25
CA LEU A 26 -31.34 -19.42 -8.54
C LEU A 26 -31.78 -20.88 -8.35
N ALA A 27 -32.97 -21.26 -8.85
CA ALA A 27 -33.60 -22.57 -8.66
C ALA A 27 -33.72 -22.98 -7.17
N VAL A 28 -34.11 -22.04 -6.30
CA VAL A 28 -34.32 -22.25 -4.86
C VAL A 28 -35.71 -21.79 -4.42
N SER A 29 -36.07 -21.98 -3.16
CA SER A 29 -37.34 -21.44 -2.65
C SER A 29 -37.21 -19.95 -2.25
N ALA A 30 -38.29 -19.18 -2.40
CA ALA A 30 -38.36 -17.80 -1.92
C ALA A 30 -38.06 -17.69 -0.41
N GLN A 31 -38.43 -18.73 0.36
CA GLN A 31 -38.14 -18.83 1.78
C GLN A 31 -36.64 -18.94 2.06
N SER A 32 -35.88 -19.62 1.19
CA SER A 32 -34.40 -19.67 1.28
C SER A 32 -33.79 -18.29 1.11
N VAL A 33 -34.21 -17.56 0.07
CA VAL A 33 -33.75 -16.19 -0.18
C VAL A 33 -34.08 -15.28 1.01
N SER A 34 -35.29 -15.36 1.54
CA SER A 34 -35.71 -14.60 2.72
C SER A 34 -34.84 -14.90 3.95
N LYS A 35 -34.54 -16.18 4.22
CA LYS A 35 -33.69 -16.60 5.35
C LYS A 35 -32.26 -16.08 5.20
N TRP A 36 -31.72 -16.07 3.98
CA TRP A 36 -30.38 -15.50 3.74
C TRP A 36 -30.34 -13.99 4.00
N GLU A 37 -31.33 -13.25 3.48
CA GLU A 37 -31.39 -11.79 3.66
C GLU A 37 -31.62 -11.39 5.12
N CYS A 38 -32.34 -12.20 5.89
CA CYS A 38 -32.55 -12.01 7.34
C CYS A 38 -31.36 -12.53 8.19
N GLY A 39 -30.38 -13.21 7.58
CA GLY A 39 -29.22 -13.75 8.29
C GLY A 39 -29.49 -15.00 9.12
N THR A 40 -30.67 -15.64 8.96
CA THR A 40 -31.03 -16.87 9.68
C THR A 40 -30.45 -18.15 9.05
N SER A 41 -29.97 -18.05 7.80
CA SER A 41 -29.19 -19.08 7.11
C SER A 41 -28.25 -18.44 6.09
N THR A 42 -27.35 -19.22 5.54
CA THR A 42 -26.43 -18.80 4.46
C THR A 42 -26.70 -19.65 3.21
N PRO A 43 -26.45 -19.11 1.99
CA PRO A 43 -26.46 -19.93 0.79
C PRO A 43 -25.44 -21.06 0.86
N ASP A 44 -25.75 -22.18 0.18
CA ASP A 44 -24.77 -23.24 -0.03
C ASP A 44 -23.57 -22.74 -0.81
N VAL A 45 -22.38 -23.26 -0.47
CA VAL A 45 -21.10 -22.84 -1.11
C VAL A 45 -21.16 -23.06 -2.63
N ALA A 46 -21.78 -24.15 -3.09
CA ALA A 46 -21.93 -24.45 -4.50
C ALA A 46 -22.83 -23.43 -5.24
N LEU A 47 -23.72 -22.73 -4.53
CA LEU A 47 -24.62 -21.74 -5.10
C LEU A 47 -23.99 -20.35 -5.22
N LEU A 48 -22.92 -20.07 -4.47
CA LEU A 48 -22.30 -18.75 -4.46
C LEU A 48 -21.78 -18.28 -5.83
N PRO A 49 -21.14 -19.16 -6.66
CA PRO A 49 -20.75 -18.77 -8.02
C PRO A 49 -21.94 -18.47 -8.94
N VAL A 50 -23.07 -19.16 -8.72
CA VAL A 50 -24.31 -18.92 -9.48
C VAL A 50 -24.89 -17.56 -9.11
N ILE A 51 -24.95 -17.24 -7.81
CA ILE A 51 -25.42 -15.94 -7.31
C ILE A 51 -24.53 -14.80 -7.88
N ALA A 52 -23.20 -14.93 -7.80
CA ALA A 52 -22.29 -13.94 -8.34
C ALA A 52 -22.52 -13.70 -9.84
N ARG A 53 -22.68 -14.77 -10.63
CA ARG A 53 -22.98 -14.71 -12.06
C ARG A 53 -24.32 -14.06 -12.37
N THR A 54 -25.36 -14.39 -11.61
CA THR A 54 -26.73 -13.85 -11.76
C THR A 54 -26.72 -12.31 -11.58
N PHE A 55 -25.91 -11.83 -10.65
CA PHE A 55 -25.78 -10.40 -10.43
C PHE A 55 -24.71 -9.72 -11.32
N GLY A 56 -23.87 -10.48 -12.04
CA GLY A 56 -22.78 -9.96 -12.87
C GLY A 56 -21.64 -9.36 -12.04
N ILE A 57 -21.37 -9.96 -10.89
CA ILE A 57 -20.32 -9.51 -9.95
C ILE A 57 -19.31 -10.63 -9.71
N THR A 58 -18.16 -10.26 -9.14
CA THR A 58 -17.15 -11.23 -8.69
C THR A 58 -17.56 -11.90 -7.36
N MET A 59 -16.92 -13.02 -7.02
CA MET A 59 -17.10 -13.65 -5.71
C MET A 59 -16.67 -12.70 -4.58
N ASP A 60 -15.61 -11.95 -4.79
CA ASP A 60 -15.11 -10.97 -3.82
C ASP A 60 -16.16 -9.90 -3.53
N GLU A 61 -16.81 -9.37 -4.57
CA GLU A 61 -17.90 -8.41 -4.42
C GLU A 61 -19.10 -9.00 -3.70
N LEU A 62 -19.41 -10.28 -3.95
CA LEU A 62 -20.50 -10.99 -3.25
C LEU A 62 -20.22 -11.09 -1.75
N PHE A 63 -18.97 -11.29 -1.35
CA PHE A 63 -18.52 -11.27 0.04
C PHE A 63 -18.31 -9.87 0.61
N GLY A 64 -18.61 -8.83 -0.16
CA GLY A 64 -18.43 -7.43 0.24
C GLY A 64 -17.00 -6.91 0.04
N TYR A 65 -16.15 -7.68 -0.63
CA TYR A 65 -14.82 -7.24 -1.05
C TYR A 65 -14.93 -6.58 -2.43
N ARG A 66 -14.90 -5.27 -2.47
CA ARG A 66 -14.84 -4.52 -3.74
C ARG A 66 -13.38 -4.29 -4.09
N LEU A 67 -12.68 -5.35 -4.52
CA LEU A 67 -11.26 -5.26 -4.93
C LEU A 67 -11.08 -4.27 -6.09
N ASP A 68 -12.02 -4.20 -7.01
CA ASP A 68 -11.99 -3.25 -8.12
C ASP A 68 -12.28 -1.79 -7.69
N ALA A 69 -12.88 -1.61 -6.50
CA ALA A 69 -13.15 -0.29 -5.93
C ALA A 69 -12.02 0.22 -5.04
N LEU A 70 -11.05 -0.63 -4.68
CA LEU A 70 -9.89 -0.20 -3.91
C LEU A 70 -8.94 0.61 -4.82
N GLY A 71 -8.61 1.81 -4.39
CA GLY A 71 -7.53 2.58 -4.99
C GLY A 71 -6.17 1.88 -4.86
N GLU A 72 -5.18 2.33 -5.62
CA GLU A 72 -3.81 1.75 -5.57
C GLU A 72 -3.25 1.75 -4.13
N ARG A 73 -3.52 2.81 -3.36
CA ARG A 73 -3.08 2.94 -1.96
C ARG A 73 -3.72 1.91 -1.05
N GLU A 74 -5.02 1.69 -1.16
CA GLU A 74 -5.74 0.68 -0.38
C GLU A 74 -5.31 -0.74 -0.73
N ARG A 75 -5.05 -1.01 -2.02
CA ARG A 75 -4.47 -2.28 -2.48
C ARG A 75 -3.10 -2.53 -1.87
N PHE A 76 -2.25 -1.50 -1.80
CA PHE A 76 -0.94 -1.62 -1.17
C PHE A 76 -1.04 -1.85 0.33
N ILE A 77 -1.92 -1.13 1.04
CA ILE A 77 -2.15 -1.30 2.48
C ILE A 77 -2.65 -2.72 2.77
N ARG A 78 -3.60 -3.23 2.00
CA ARG A 78 -4.06 -4.62 2.09
C ARG A 78 -2.93 -5.61 1.84
N PHE A 79 -2.14 -5.40 0.80
CA PHE A 79 -0.98 -6.23 0.50
C PHE A 79 0.02 -6.28 1.66
N MET A 80 0.29 -5.17 2.32
CA MET A 80 1.13 -5.14 3.54
C MET A 80 0.49 -5.94 4.69
N ALA A 81 -0.80 -5.80 4.91
CA ALA A 81 -1.51 -6.50 5.98
C ALA A 81 -1.56 -8.01 5.74
N ASP A 82 -1.94 -8.45 4.53
CA ASP A 82 -2.04 -9.87 4.15
C ASP A 82 -0.70 -10.60 4.24
N ASN A 83 0.41 -9.89 4.03
CA ASN A 83 1.77 -10.44 4.17
C ASN A 83 2.35 -10.27 5.59
N GLY A 84 1.58 -9.75 6.54
CA GLY A 84 2.00 -9.51 7.91
C GLY A 84 3.11 -8.48 8.05
N VAL A 85 3.33 -7.65 7.03
CA VAL A 85 4.27 -6.54 7.02
C VAL A 85 3.75 -5.38 7.85
N LEU A 86 2.47 -5.01 7.64
CA LEU A 86 1.77 -4.07 8.50
C LEU A 86 1.14 -4.83 9.67
N ARG A 87 1.55 -4.50 10.87
CA ARG A 87 1.06 -5.11 12.12
C ARG A 87 0.62 -4.05 13.09
N PHE A 88 -0.43 -4.33 13.85
CA PHE A 88 -0.93 -3.48 14.92
C PHE A 88 -0.63 -4.10 16.28
N GLY A 89 -0.40 -3.26 17.30
CA GLY A 89 -0.02 -3.69 18.66
C GLY A 89 0.76 -2.59 19.37
N SER A 90 1.61 -2.99 20.31
CA SER A 90 2.48 -2.06 21.06
C SER A 90 3.95 -2.36 20.71
N PHE A 91 4.59 -1.47 19.97
CA PHE A 91 5.94 -1.69 19.45
C PHE A 91 6.91 -0.60 19.95
N PRO A 92 7.90 -0.96 20.78
CA PRO A 92 8.95 -0.03 21.15
C PRO A 92 9.85 0.27 19.93
N LEU A 93 9.99 1.55 19.60
CA LEU A 93 10.86 2.01 18.52
C LEU A 93 12.24 2.36 19.06
N ARG A 94 13.25 2.41 18.17
CA ARG A 94 14.63 2.83 18.53
C ARG A 94 14.69 4.25 19.09
N SER A 95 13.73 5.10 18.80
CA SER A 95 13.57 6.45 19.35
C SER A 95 13.06 6.47 20.80
N GLY A 96 12.80 5.32 21.44
CA GLY A 96 12.15 5.22 22.74
C GLY A 96 10.64 5.40 22.73
N ARG A 97 10.02 5.75 21.61
CA ARG A 97 8.56 5.87 21.45
C ARG A 97 7.93 4.48 21.37
N VAL A 98 6.67 4.38 21.83
CA VAL A 98 5.84 3.18 21.63
C VAL A 98 4.86 3.47 20.51
N SER A 99 4.94 2.69 19.43
CA SER A 99 4.09 2.84 18.26
C SER A 99 2.94 1.82 18.28
N PRO A 100 1.69 2.21 17.93
CA PRO A 100 0.56 1.28 17.82
C PRO A 100 0.62 0.42 16.55
N TYR A 101 1.58 0.65 15.66
CA TYR A 101 1.78 -0.15 14.45
C TYR A 101 3.26 -0.29 14.12
N PHE A 102 3.57 -1.35 13.38
CA PHE A 102 4.91 -1.65 12.93
C PHE A 102 4.91 -2.12 11.48
N ILE A 103 5.90 -1.67 10.71
CA ILE A 103 6.10 -2.04 9.30
C ILE A 103 7.37 -2.88 9.23
N ASP A 104 7.20 -4.18 9.02
CA ASP A 104 8.27 -5.17 8.98
C ASP A 104 8.55 -5.58 7.52
N THR A 105 9.29 -4.76 6.81
CA THR A 105 9.64 -5.00 5.39
C THR A 105 10.49 -6.26 5.20
N GLY A 106 11.13 -6.77 6.26
CA GLY A 106 11.85 -8.04 6.23
C GLY A 106 10.96 -9.28 6.03
N ARG A 107 9.63 -9.11 6.04
CA ARG A 107 8.66 -10.19 5.74
C ARG A 107 8.42 -10.39 4.25
N TYR A 108 8.85 -9.50 3.41
CA TYR A 108 8.86 -9.73 1.97
C TYR A 108 10.00 -10.69 1.61
N ARG A 109 9.67 -11.95 1.32
CA ARG A 109 10.65 -13.04 1.17
C ARG A 109 10.50 -13.86 -0.12
N SER A 110 9.53 -13.51 -0.97
CA SER A 110 9.27 -14.23 -2.20
C SER A 110 9.41 -13.36 -3.44
N GLY A 111 9.69 -13.97 -4.59
CA GLY A 111 9.73 -13.29 -5.87
C GLY A 111 8.39 -12.65 -6.25
N GLY A 112 7.27 -13.30 -5.92
CA GLY A 112 5.94 -12.74 -6.14
C GLY A 112 5.68 -11.47 -5.33
N GLN A 113 6.11 -11.45 -4.06
CA GLN A 113 6.04 -10.26 -3.22
C GLN A 113 6.91 -9.13 -3.76
N ALA A 114 8.15 -9.44 -4.18
CA ALA A 114 9.05 -8.45 -4.77
C ALA A 114 8.48 -7.88 -6.09
N ALA A 115 7.95 -8.73 -6.96
CA ALA A 115 7.31 -8.30 -8.20
C ALA A 115 6.12 -7.35 -7.92
N ARG A 116 5.27 -7.69 -6.95
CA ARG A 116 4.13 -6.87 -6.57
C ARG A 116 4.54 -5.53 -5.96
N LEU A 117 5.61 -5.52 -5.14
CA LEU A 117 6.21 -4.27 -4.65
C LEU A 117 6.69 -3.39 -5.79
N GLY A 118 7.42 -3.94 -6.75
CA GLY A 118 7.86 -3.21 -7.94
C GLY A 118 6.71 -2.55 -8.70
N GLU A 119 5.54 -3.22 -8.78
CA GLU A 119 4.33 -2.64 -9.38
C GLU A 119 3.84 -1.39 -8.63
N PHE A 120 3.77 -1.44 -7.31
CA PHE A 120 3.32 -0.30 -6.49
C PHE A 120 4.28 0.89 -6.57
N TYR A 121 5.60 0.63 -6.54
CA TYR A 121 6.59 1.69 -6.67
C TYR A 121 6.58 2.32 -8.08
N ALA A 122 6.51 1.51 -9.12
CA ALA A 122 6.41 1.99 -10.49
C ALA A 122 5.10 2.79 -10.71
N ALA A 123 3.97 2.35 -10.12
CA ALA A 123 2.71 3.08 -10.17
C ALA A 123 2.83 4.44 -9.47
N CYS A 124 3.47 4.49 -8.28
CA CYS A 124 3.73 5.75 -7.56
C CYS A 124 4.59 6.70 -8.40
N MET A 125 5.65 6.21 -9.04
CA MET A 125 6.47 7.03 -9.94
C MET A 125 5.63 7.61 -11.09
N ARG A 126 4.76 6.81 -11.70
CA ARG A 126 3.87 7.25 -12.78
C ARG A 126 2.82 8.26 -12.34
N GLU A 127 2.21 8.04 -11.17
CA GLU A 127 1.23 8.97 -10.58
C GLU A 127 1.82 10.38 -10.40
N HIS A 128 3.10 10.44 -10.02
CA HIS A 128 3.80 11.69 -9.76
C HIS A 128 4.65 12.21 -10.94
N ASN A 129 4.56 11.58 -12.12
CA ASN A 129 5.36 11.90 -13.30
C ASN A 129 6.88 11.93 -13.00
N VAL A 130 7.34 10.97 -12.20
CA VAL A 130 8.75 10.81 -11.86
C VAL A 130 9.43 10.00 -12.95
N GLU A 131 10.35 10.60 -13.65
CA GLU A 131 11.25 9.97 -14.61
C GLU A 131 12.62 9.76 -13.96
N ALA A 132 13.33 8.73 -14.39
CA ALA A 132 14.65 8.39 -13.88
C ALA A 132 15.50 7.82 -15.00
N THR A 133 16.75 8.22 -15.07
CA THR A 133 17.78 7.51 -15.85
C THR A 133 18.42 6.42 -15.00
N LEU A 134 18.41 6.59 -13.67
CA LEU A 134 19.02 5.67 -12.73
C LEU A 134 18.14 5.51 -11.48
N LEU A 135 17.79 4.27 -11.14
CA LEU A 135 17.20 3.91 -9.86
C LEU A 135 18.27 3.45 -8.89
N ALA A 136 18.30 4.01 -7.69
CA ALA A 136 19.31 3.69 -6.70
C ALA A 136 18.69 3.20 -5.38
N GLY A 137 19.36 2.24 -4.73
CA GLY A 137 19.10 1.83 -3.36
C GLY A 137 20.22 2.26 -2.44
N GLY A 138 19.90 2.69 -1.23
CA GLY A 138 20.90 3.07 -0.22
C GLY A 138 21.42 1.88 0.58
N THR A 139 20.72 0.73 0.57
CA THR A 139 21.10 -0.46 1.33
C THR A 139 20.81 -1.75 0.56
N ARG A 140 21.50 -2.83 0.95
CA ARG A 140 21.27 -4.17 0.37
C ARG A 140 19.82 -4.67 0.51
N ARG A 141 19.07 -4.20 1.50
CA ARG A 141 17.65 -4.54 1.68
C ARG A 141 16.75 -3.93 0.61
N GLU A 142 17.13 -2.78 0.09
CA GLU A 142 16.37 -2.05 -0.92
C GLU A 142 16.65 -2.55 -2.33
N PHE A 143 17.76 -3.26 -2.54
CA PHE A 143 18.18 -3.70 -3.86
C PHE A 143 17.13 -4.57 -4.61
N PRO A 144 16.53 -5.60 -4.00
CA PRO A 144 15.46 -6.35 -4.67
C PRO A 144 14.29 -5.46 -5.11
N LEU A 145 14.00 -4.42 -4.34
CA LEU A 145 12.93 -3.47 -4.63
C LEU A 145 13.30 -2.55 -5.81
N VAL A 146 14.54 -2.08 -5.85
CA VAL A 146 15.07 -1.28 -6.97
C VAL A 146 14.97 -2.06 -8.27
N VAL A 147 15.45 -3.31 -8.30
CA VAL A 147 15.41 -4.17 -9.48
C VAL A 147 13.97 -4.48 -9.90
N ALA A 148 13.10 -4.83 -8.95
CA ALA A 148 11.69 -5.11 -9.23
C ALA A 148 10.96 -3.88 -9.81
N THR A 149 11.28 -2.68 -9.31
CA THR A 149 10.74 -1.42 -9.83
C THR A 149 11.22 -1.16 -11.26
N ALA A 150 12.53 -1.30 -11.53
CA ALA A 150 13.10 -1.15 -12.87
C ALA A 150 12.47 -2.13 -13.87
N MET A 151 12.37 -3.41 -13.49
CA MET A 151 11.71 -4.44 -14.32
C MET A 151 10.25 -4.10 -14.63
N THR A 152 9.53 -3.55 -13.66
CA THR A 152 8.12 -3.17 -13.85
C THR A 152 8.00 -1.96 -14.76
N LEU A 153 8.84 -0.95 -14.57
CA LEU A 153 8.88 0.23 -15.44
C LEU A 153 9.12 -0.17 -16.88
N TYR A 154 10.07 -1.07 -17.13
CA TYR A 154 10.33 -1.60 -18.46
C TYR A 154 9.13 -2.37 -19.03
N ARG A 155 8.65 -3.38 -18.30
CA ARG A 155 7.61 -4.30 -18.81
C ARG A 155 6.26 -3.62 -19.01
N LYS A 156 5.87 -2.73 -18.09
CA LYS A 156 4.52 -2.17 -18.06
C LYS A 156 4.41 -0.81 -18.73
N TYR A 157 5.50 -0.04 -18.73
CA TYR A 157 5.47 1.35 -19.20
C TYR A 157 6.48 1.66 -20.30
N GLY A 158 7.36 0.70 -20.68
CA GLY A 158 8.38 0.90 -21.71
C GLY A 158 9.55 1.80 -21.29
N PHE A 159 9.68 2.10 -19.99
CA PHE A 159 10.82 2.84 -19.44
C PHE A 159 11.91 1.86 -19.03
N ASP A 160 13.15 2.12 -19.42
CA ASP A 160 14.30 1.26 -19.12
C ASP A 160 15.36 2.04 -18.30
N PRO A 161 15.10 2.39 -17.05
CA PRO A 161 16.08 3.02 -16.19
C PRO A 161 17.17 2.02 -15.82
N ALA A 162 18.41 2.46 -15.80
CA ALA A 162 19.47 1.71 -15.18
C ALA A 162 19.21 1.59 -13.65
N TYR A 163 19.91 0.68 -12.97
CA TYR A 163 19.82 0.54 -11.54
C TYR A 163 21.21 0.40 -10.89
N THR A 164 21.31 0.80 -9.63
CA THR A 164 22.55 0.68 -8.85
C THR A 164 22.29 0.45 -7.37
N LEU A 165 23.28 -0.17 -6.73
CA LEU A 165 23.38 -0.25 -5.27
C LEU A 165 24.73 0.36 -4.87
N GLY A 166 24.74 1.65 -4.51
CA GLY A 166 25.94 2.36 -4.04
C GLY A 166 27.12 2.30 -5.01
N GLY A 167 26.91 2.03 -6.30
CA GLY A 167 27.96 1.83 -7.29
C GLY A 167 28.65 0.46 -7.26
N GLU A 168 28.32 -0.43 -6.30
CA GLU A 168 28.91 -1.76 -6.19
C GLU A 168 28.25 -2.77 -7.14
N VAL A 169 26.96 -2.61 -7.38
CA VAL A 169 26.15 -3.52 -8.23
C VAL A 169 25.31 -2.68 -9.19
N GLY A 170 25.20 -3.14 -10.42
CA GLY A 170 24.52 -2.43 -11.49
C GLY A 170 25.42 -1.43 -12.21
N ARG A 171 24.83 -0.37 -12.78
CA ARG A 171 25.59 0.69 -13.45
C ARG A 171 26.06 1.73 -12.43
N GLN A 172 27.29 2.19 -12.57
CA GLN A 172 27.73 3.36 -11.81
C GLN A 172 26.96 4.60 -12.26
N ALA A 173 26.73 5.52 -11.32
CA ALA A 173 26.11 6.80 -11.64
C ALA A 173 27.08 7.70 -12.42
N GLU A 174 26.53 8.45 -13.35
CA GLU A 174 27.28 9.37 -14.21
C GLU A 174 26.80 10.81 -14.01
N ALA A 175 27.66 11.76 -14.34
CA ALA A 175 27.25 13.16 -14.34
C ALA A 175 26.13 13.38 -15.36
N GLY A 176 24.99 13.96 -14.89
CA GLY A 176 23.79 14.14 -15.70
C GLY A 176 22.71 13.10 -15.49
N ASP A 177 22.96 12.06 -14.68
CA ASP A 177 21.88 11.14 -14.30
C ASP A 177 20.81 11.84 -13.46
N GLU A 178 19.56 11.59 -13.82
CA GLU A 178 18.41 11.85 -12.97
C GLU A 178 18.19 10.64 -12.07
N VAL A 179 18.63 10.78 -10.81
CA VAL A 179 18.64 9.67 -9.86
C VAL A 179 17.39 9.70 -9.00
N VAL A 180 16.71 8.55 -8.95
CA VAL A 180 15.60 8.29 -8.02
C VAL A 180 16.03 7.29 -6.97
N LEU A 181 16.05 7.70 -5.69
CA LEU A 181 16.30 6.79 -4.58
C LEU A 181 15.04 6.01 -4.23
N ILE A 182 15.19 4.70 -4.13
CA ILE A 182 14.15 3.77 -3.67
C ILE A 182 14.44 3.41 -2.22
N LYS A 183 13.48 3.67 -1.33
CA LYS A 183 13.57 3.40 0.11
C LYS A 183 12.37 2.58 0.57
N ASP A 184 12.49 1.88 1.69
CA ASP A 184 11.39 1.12 2.27
C ASP A 184 10.41 2.04 3.05
N THR A 185 10.81 2.62 4.16
CA THR A 185 9.96 3.45 5.01
C THR A 185 10.63 4.75 5.40
N LEU A 186 9.84 5.82 5.55
CA LEU A 186 10.28 7.09 6.12
C LEU A 186 9.70 7.25 7.53
N THR A 187 10.60 7.31 8.52
CA THR A 187 10.29 7.57 9.93
C THR A 187 10.89 8.92 10.35
N SER A 188 11.92 8.93 11.20
CA SER A 188 12.67 10.15 11.56
C SER A 188 13.53 10.71 10.41
N GLY A 189 13.69 9.97 9.31
CA GLY A 189 14.49 10.37 8.16
C GLY A 189 16.01 10.22 8.32
N GLN A 190 16.52 9.69 9.45
CA GLN A 190 17.96 9.54 9.67
C GLN A 190 18.65 8.71 8.59
N SER A 191 18.11 7.53 8.25
CA SER A 191 18.70 6.66 7.22
C SER A 191 18.63 7.25 5.82
N LEU A 192 17.58 8.04 5.52
CA LEU A 192 17.48 8.74 4.25
C LEU A 192 18.48 9.88 4.15
N ARG A 193 18.66 10.65 5.23
CA ARG A 193 19.69 11.71 5.28
C ARG A 193 21.08 11.14 5.06
N ALA A 194 21.44 10.05 5.76
CA ALA A 194 22.72 9.37 5.58
C ALA A 194 22.93 8.94 4.13
N ALA A 195 21.94 8.32 3.49
CA ALA A 195 22.03 7.92 2.09
C ALA A 195 22.20 9.12 1.14
N LEU A 196 21.49 10.24 1.39
CA LEU A 196 21.62 11.46 0.59
C LEU A 196 22.99 12.14 0.79
N ASP A 197 23.52 12.11 2.01
CA ASP A 197 24.85 12.64 2.31
C ASP A 197 25.96 11.81 1.65
N GLU A 198 25.87 10.47 1.73
CA GLU A 198 26.79 9.56 1.04
C GLU A 198 26.76 9.78 -0.47
N TRP A 199 25.55 9.89 -1.05
CA TRP A 199 25.37 10.12 -2.48
C TRP A 199 25.99 11.46 -2.91
N ARG A 200 25.77 12.51 -2.14
CA ARG A 200 26.31 13.85 -2.40
C ARG A 200 27.85 13.86 -2.26
N ALA A 201 28.38 13.18 -1.25
CA ALA A 201 29.82 13.07 -1.02
C ALA A 201 30.55 12.29 -2.13
N ALA A 202 29.90 11.30 -2.71
CA ALA A 202 30.43 10.50 -3.82
C ALA A 202 30.44 11.26 -5.17
N GLY A 203 29.79 12.42 -5.27
CA GLY A 203 29.71 13.21 -6.51
C GLY A 203 28.95 12.51 -7.64
N MET A 204 28.13 11.52 -7.28
CA MET A 204 27.34 10.71 -8.22
C MET A 204 26.02 11.43 -8.50
N GLY A 205 25.77 11.89 -9.70
CA GLY A 205 24.52 12.42 -10.21
C GLY A 205 23.65 13.24 -9.23
N GLN A 206 22.57 13.81 -9.69
CA GLN A 206 21.65 14.56 -8.83
C GLN A 206 20.48 13.67 -8.40
N VAL A 207 20.32 13.43 -7.08
CA VAL A 207 19.08 12.85 -6.55
C VAL A 207 17.99 13.90 -6.62
N SER A 208 17.01 13.70 -7.50
CA SER A 208 15.86 14.58 -7.67
C SER A 208 14.66 14.11 -6.90
N HIS A 209 14.46 12.80 -6.83
CA HIS A 209 13.30 12.18 -6.22
C HIS A 209 13.66 11.02 -5.29
N VAL A 210 12.82 10.79 -4.29
CA VAL A 210 12.87 9.62 -3.41
C VAL A 210 11.49 8.98 -3.39
N ILE A 211 11.41 7.67 -3.60
CA ILE A 211 10.16 6.92 -3.47
C ILE A 211 10.25 6.04 -2.22
N VAL A 212 9.26 6.15 -1.34
CA VAL A 212 9.16 5.33 -0.13
C VAL A 212 7.87 4.52 -0.13
N SER A 213 7.86 3.33 0.47
CA SER A 213 6.63 2.55 0.61
C SER A 213 5.64 3.25 1.54
N VAL A 214 6.13 3.66 2.71
CA VAL A 214 5.29 4.30 3.74
C VAL A 214 5.99 5.54 4.29
N ASP A 215 5.32 6.68 4.19
CA ASP A 215 5.65 7.86 4.99
C ASP A 215 4.84 7.82 6.29
N ARG A 216 5.51 7.67 7.43
CA ARG A 216 4.88 7.65 8.75
C ARG A 216 4.41 9.04 9.20
N MET A 217 4.75 10.08 8.44
CA MET A 217 4.39 11.48 8.73
C MET A 217 4.85 11.95 10.12
N GLU A 218 5.88 11.33 10.67
CA GLU A 218 6.42 11.68 11.97
C GLU A 218 7.18 13.02 11.91
N ARG A 219 7.10 13.75 13.02
CA ARG A 219 7.80 15.04 13.17
C ARG A 219 9.31 14.83 13.13
N ASP A 220 10.00 15.71 12.43
CA ASP A 220 11.45 15.78 12.46
C ASP A 220 11.93 16.20 13.86
N GLU A 221 13.03 15.59 14.33
CA GLU A 221 13.58 15.90 15.65
C GLU A 221 14.16 17.32 15.74
N ARG A 222 14.50 17.92 14.61
CA ARG A 222 15.19 19.23 14.50
C ARG A 222 14.28 20.34 13.98
N ALA A 223 13.03 20.00 13.58
CA ALA A 223 12.11 20.95 12.96
C ALA A 223 10.66 20.72 13.42
N ALA A 224 9.83 21.75 13.36
CA ALA A 224 8.40 21.66 13.69
C ALA A 224 7.55 20.98 12.62
N CYS A 225 8.14 20.60 11.48
CA CYS A 225 7.45 19.94 10.36
C CYS A 225 7.75 18.43 10.31
N THR A 226 7.12 17.72 9.38
CA THR A 226 7.41 16.30 9.14
C THR A 226 8.86 16.09 8.69
N ALA A 227 9.42 14.90 8.98
CA ALA A 227 10.74 14.49 8.48
C ALA A 227 10.84 14.64 6.95
N ARG A 228 9.75 14.31 6.24
CA ARG A 228 9.64 14.52 4.78
C ARG A 228 9.90 15.98 4.40
N LYS A 229 9.12 16.93 4.92
CA LYS A 229 9.26 18.36 4.60
C LYS A 229 10.66 18.90 4.97
N ALA A 230 11.21 18.46 6.11
CA ALA A 230 12.52 18.86 6.55
C ALA A 230 13.63 18.39 5.60
N ILE A 231 13.54 17.16 5.10
CA ILE A 231 14.52 16.59 4.15
C ILE A 231 14.36 17.23 2.78
N GLU A 232 13.15 17.40 2.27
CA GLU A 232 12.89 18.07 0.99
C GLU A 232 13.52 19.46 0.96
N ARG A 233 13.38 20.24 2.04
CA ARG A 233 13.98 21.57 2.17
C ARG A 233 15.50 21.55 2.26
N ALA A 234 16.08 20.59 3.00
CA ALA A 234 17.51 20.52 3.26
C ALA A 234 18.32 20.01 2.05
N TYR A 235 17.71 19.11 1.27
CA TYR A 235 18.40 18.42 0.18
C TYR A 235 17.95 18.83 -1.22
N GLY A 236 16.83 19.55 -1.34
CA GLY A 236 16.26 19.93 -2.64
C GLY A 236 15.64 18.76 -3.40
N VAL A 237 15.34 17.66 -2.71
CA VAL A 237 14.71 16.46 -3.27
C VAL A 237 13.19 16.50 -3.09
N ARG A 238 12.44 15.74 -3.89
CA ARG A 238 11.01 15.50 -3.68
C ARG A 238 10.80 14.08 -3.20
N ILE A 239 10.02 13.90 -2.13
CA ILE A 239 9.73 12.58 -1.56
C ILE A 239 8.29 12.20 -1.88
N HIS A 240 8.11 11.04 -2.50
CA HIS A 240 6.80 10.46 -2.80
C HIS A 240 6.63 9.17 -2.02
N ALA A 241 5.46 9.01 -1.42
CA ALA A 241 5.12 7.80 -0.68
C ALA A 241 4.04 7.02 -1.44
N VAL A 242 4.20 5.68 -1.51
CA VAL A 242 3.13 4.82 -2.01
C VAL A 242 1.91 5.00 -1.12
N VAL A 243 2.11 5.01 0.20
CA VAL A 243 1.07 5.34 1.20
C VAL A 243 1.64 6.14 2.36
N THR A 244 0.75 6.85 3.06
CA THR A 244 1.05 7.59 4.28
C THR A 244 0.41 6.94 5.50
N ALA A 245 0.80 7.38 6.70
CA ALA A 245 0.12 6.98 7.94
C ALA A 245 -1.38 7.36 7.94
N GLU A 246 -1.75 8.47 7.32
CA GLU A 246 -3.15 8.86 7.17
C GLU A 246 -3.93 7.90 6.26
N ASP A 247 -3.32 7.41 5.18
CA ASP A 247 -3.93 6.41 4.31
C ASP A 247 -4.19 5.10 5.08
N ILE A 248 -3.26 4.69 5.96
CA ILE A 248 -3.43 3.50 6.83
C ILE A 248 -4.58 3.71 7.81
N ILE A 249 -4.65 4.88 8.47
CA ILE A 249 -5.76 5.24 9.38
C ILE A 249 -7.09 5.19 8.63
N ARG A 250 -7.14 5.75 7.43
CA ARG A 250 -8.34 5.74 6.58
C ARG A 250 -8.74 4.33 6.15
N ALA A 251 -7.77 3.48 5.84
CA ALA A 251 -8.01 2.07 5.49
C ALA A 251 -8.57 1.26 6.68
N LEU A 252 -8.14 1.55 7.91
CA LEU A 252 -8.72 0.99 9.13
C LEU A 252 -10.16 1.47 9.34
N ASP A 253 -10.39 2.78 9.22
CA ASP A 253 -11.70 3.42 9.42
C ASP A 253 -12.74 2.89 8.40
N ASN A 254 -12.31 2.70 7.15
CA ASN A 254 -13.14 2.16 6.07
C ASN A 254 -13.28 0.62 6.08
N GLY A 255 -12.63 -0.08 7.01
CA GLY A 255 -12.66 -1.54 7.09
C GLY A 255 -11.98 -2.25 5.90
N VAL A 256 -11.03 -1.59 5.22
CA VAL A 256 -10.22 -2.18 4.14
C VAL A 256 -9.31 -3.29 4.68
N ILE A 257 -8.84 -3.11 5.92
CA ILE A 257 -8.02 -4.07 6.66
C ILE A 257 -8.58 -4.28 8.07
N ALA A 258 -8.24 -5.41 8.69
CA ALA A 258 -8.57 -5.69 10.09
C ALA A 258 -7.71 -4.82 11.04
N GLY A 259 -8.20 -4.58 12.26
CA GLY A 259 -7.49 -3.81 13.28
C GLY A 259 -8.21 -2.51 13.68
N ALA A 260 -9.52 -2.44 13.49
CA ALA A 260 -10.32 -1.26 13.86
C ALA A 260 -10.16 -0.87 15.34
N GLU A 261 -9.84 -1.83 16.20
CA GLU A 261 -9.55 -1.61 17.63
C GLU A 261 -8.31 -0.74 17.88
N TYR A 262 -7.42 -0.62 16.89
CA TYR A 262 -6.21 0.22 16.97
C TYR A 262 -6.40 1.63 16.39
N LEU A 263 -7.57 1.95 15.84
CA LEU A 263 -7.82 3.22 15.14
C LEU A 263 -7.58 4.43 16.04
N ASP A 264 -8.11 4.41 17.27
CA ASP A 264 -7.92 5.51 18.21
C ASP A 264 -6.46 5.65 18.65
N ALA A 265 -5.76 4.53 18.88
CA ALA A 265 -4.35 4.55 19.21
C ALA A 265 -3.50 5.12 18.06
N MET A 266 -3.86 4.80 16.80
CA MET A 266 -3.22 5.37 15.61
C MET A 266 -3.44 6.88 15.51
N ARG A 267 -4.67 7.34 15.72
CA ARG A 267 -5.02 8.79 15.71
C ARG A 267 -4.28 9.54 16.82
N GLN A 268 -4.24 8.99 18.04
CA GLN A 268 -3.51 9.58 19.16
C GLN A 268 -2.00 9.65 18.90
N TYR A 269 -1.43 8.57 18.34
CA TYR A 269 -0.01 8.55 17.96
C TYR A 269 0.33 9.64 16.95
N GLN A 270 -0.50 9.81 15.91
CA GLN A 270 -0.31 10.86 14.91
C GLN A 270 -0.51 12.27 15.48
N ALA A 271 -1.46 12.46 16.39
CA ALA A 271 -1.66 13.74 17.07
C ALA A 271 -0.44 14.13 17.93
N GLN A 272 0.20 13.15 18.58
CA GLN A 272 1.33 13.36 19.47
C GLN A 272 2.67 13.50 18.71
N TYR A 273 2.91 12.66 17.72
CA TYR A 273 4.23 12.52 17.06
C TYR A 273 4.22 12.92 15.59
N GLY A 274 3.07 13.16 15.00
CA GLY A 274 2.95 13.66 13.63
C GLY A 274 3.46 15.09 13.48
N GLY A 275 3.92 15.43 12.28
CA GLY A 275 4.30 16.80 11.90
C GLY A 275 3.19 17.45 11.05
N ILE A 276 3.19 18.76 11.02
CA ILE A 276 2.30 19.58 10.17
C ILE A 276 2.99 19.85 8.83
#